data_74a6f6d6f3361c21c2403405a5ed6802
#
_entry.id   74a6f6d6f3361c21c2403405a5ed6802
#
_cell.length_a   1.000
_cell.length_b   1.000
_cell.length_c   1.000
_cell.angle_alpha   90.00
_cell.angle_beta   90.00
_cell.angle_gamma   90.00
#
_symmetry.space_group_name_H-M   'P 1'
#
loop_
_entity.id
_entity.type
_entity.pdbx_description
1 polymer ?
#
loop_
_entity_poly.entity_id
_entity_poly.type
_entity_poly.pdbx_seq_one_letter_code
_entity_poly.pdbx_strand_id
1 'polypeptide(L)'
;MAIFDITNHLSQKCKNCDVSLTYHKGLNQLTCHYCGYTYEVPKSCPACGGVELINRGFGTEKIEDDIKLIFPDARVARMDLDTTRTRTAYERIIADFEDGKTDILIGTQMVSKGLDFDRVSVVGILNADSMMNYPDFRSYERAFQLMAQVAGRAGRKNKQGLVVLQTKSPDLPLIAKVVSNDYGGLFQSQ
;
A
#
# COMPACT_ATOMS: atom_id res chain seq x y z
N MET A 1 2.39 7.18 0.69
CA MET A 1 3.63 7.55 -0.02
C MET A 1 3.25 8.63 -1.00
N ALA A 2 3.60 9.86 -0.73
CA ALA A 2 3.29 10.98 -1.59
C ALA A 2 4.46 11.20 -2.55
N ILE A 3 4.16 11.17 -3.81
CA ILE A 3 5.09 11.55 -4.86
C ILE A 3 4.44 12.72 -5.56
N PHE A 4 5.04 13.88 -5.47
CA PHE A 4 4.71 14.99 -6.35
C PHE A 4 5.50 14.76 -7.62
N ASP A 5 4.88 14.16 -8.61
CA ASP A 5 5.48 14.00 -9.93
C ASP A 5 4.69 14.85 -10.91
N ILE A 6 5.32 15.93 -11.33
CA ILE A 6 4.91 16.66 -12.50
C ILE A 6 5.95 16.31 -13.54
N THR A 7 5.63 15.37 -14.43
CA THR A 7 6.49 15.01 -15.57
C THR A 7 7.94 14.66 -15.21
N ASN A 8 8.20 13.48 -14.66
CA ASN A 8 9.54 12.93 -14.39
C ASN A 8 10.45 13.72 -13.44
N HIS A 9 9.96 14.74 -12.74
CA HIS A 9 10.77 15.56 -11.88
C HIS A 9 10.23 15.60 -10.46
N LEU A 10 10.97 15.00 -9.54
CA LEU A 10 11.02 15.25 -8.11
C LEU A 10 9.99 14.53 -7.22
N SER A 11 10.36 13.34 -6.78
CA SER A 11 10.00 12.94 -5.42
C SER A 11 10.69 13.92 -4.46
N GLN A 12 9.92 14.67 -3.66
CA GLN A 12 10.54 15.48 -2.61
C GLN A 12 11.17 14.56 -1.56
N LYS A 13 12.45 14.75 -1.34
CA LYS A 13 13.23 14.00 -0.38
C LYS A 13 13.43 14.81 0.91
N CYS A 14 13.55 14.11 2.01
CA CYS A 14 13.92 14.70 3.28
C CYS A 14 15.35 15.26 3.21
N LYS A 15 15.52 16.51 3.59
CA LYS A 15 16.84 17.15 3.61
C LYS A 15 17.82 16.52 4.60
N ASN A 16 17.30 15.81 5.62
CA ASN A 16 18.13 15.20 6.68
C ASN A 16 18.56 13.77 6.37
N CYS A 17 17.75 13.01 5.63
CA CYS A 17 17.97 11.56 5.44
C CYS A 17 17.76 11.09 4.00
N ASP A 18 17.56 11.99 3.03
CA ASP A 18 17.40 11.71 1.60
C ASP A 18 16.26 10.69 1.26
N VAL A 19 15.38 10.41 2.22
CA VAL A 19 14.24 9.52 2.06
C VAL A 19 13.06 10.29 1.49
N SER A 20 12.27 9.67 0.62
CA SER A 20 11.06 10.26 0.05
C SER A 20 10.07 10.66 1.15
N LEU A 21 9.50 11.87 1.01
CA LEU A 21 8.51 12.39 1.94
C LEU A 21 7.14 11.79 1.67
N THR A 22 6.33 11.66 2.71
CA THR A 22 4.93 11.21 2.62
C THR A 22 3.99 12.40 2.86
N TYR A 23 3.01 12.55 1.98
CA TYR A 23 1.97 13.55 2.12
C TYR A 23 0.84 13.04 3.02
N HIS A 24 0.49 13.81 4.05
CA HIS A 24 -0.65 13.58 4.92
C HIS A 24 -1.75 14.59 4.60
N LYS A 25 -2.81 14.12 3.94
CA LYS A 25 -3.93 14.96 3.47
C LYS A 25 -4.62 15.71 4.63
N GLY A 26 -4.90 15.01 5.74
CA GLY A 26 -5.57 15.59 6.91
C GLY A 26 -4.80 16.72 7.57
N LEU A 27 -3.47 16.72 7.50
CA LEU A 27 -2.60 17.77 8.05
C LEU A 27 -2.07 18.73 6.99
N ASN A 28 -2.31 18.43 5.70
CA ASN A 28 -1.76 19.13 4.55
C ASN A 28 -0.24 19.36 4.66
N GLN A 29 0.49 18.32 5.07
CA GLN A 29 1.93 18.34 5.34
C GLN A 29 2.65 17.15 4.70
N LEU A 30 3.93 17.36 4.42
CA LEU A 30 4.85 16.30 4.02
C LEU A 30 5.67 15.86 5.24
N THR A 31 5.70 14.57 5.53
CA THR A 31 6.43 14.03 6.68
C THR A 31 7.46 12.99 6.24
N CYS A 32 8.64 13.05 6.81
CA CYS A 32 9.63 11.99 6.67
C CYS A 32 9.34 10.89 7.70
N HIS A 33 8.98 9.69 7.26
CA HIS A 33 8.73 8.57 8.19
C HIS A 33 9.99 8.00 8.84
N TYR A 34 11.17 8.44 8.39
CA TYR A 34 12.44 7.99 8.98
C TYR A 34 12.88 8.86 10.17
N CYS A 35 12.88 10.20 9.99
CA CYS A 35 13.32 11.12 11.04
C CYS A 35 12.20 11.95 11.67
N GLY A 36 10.95 11.80 11.22
CA GLY A 36 9.79 12.53 11.74
C GLY A 36 9.71 14.00 11.32
N TYR A 37 10.68 14.50 10.55
CA TYR A 37 10.67 15.91 10.16
C TYR A 37 9.51 16.22 9.20
N THR A 38 8.83 17.35 9.42
CA THR A 38 7.68 17.80 8.64
C THR A 38 8.01 19.00 7.77
N TYR A 39 7.42 19.04 6.59
CA TYR A 39 7.58 20.11 5.61
C TYR A 39 6.21 20.61 5.16
N GLU A 40 6.12 21.88 4.83
CA GLU A 40 4.95 22.42 4.15
C GLU A 40 4.88 21.90 2.71
N VAL A 41 3.67 21.72 2.21
CA VAL A 41 3.45 21.37 0.80
C VAL A 41 3.87 22.56 -0.04
N PRO A 42 4.80 22.40 -1.00
CA PRO A 42 5.23 23.49 -1.85
C PRO A 42 4.06 23.98 -2.71
N LYS A 43 3.96 25.29 -2.91
CA LYS A 43 2.94 25.90 -3.76
C LYS A 43 3.28 25.86 -5.25
N SER A 44 4.55 25.64 -5.56
CA SER A 44 5.06 25.53 -6.93
C SER A 44 6.22 24.54 -7.00
N CYS A 45 6.45 23.97 -8.17
CA CYS A 45 7.60 23.10 -8.40
C CYS A 45 8.90 23.90 -8.31
N PRO A 46 9.85 23.54 -7.43
CA PRO A 46 11.12 24.27 -7.33
C PRO A 46 12.01 24.17 -8.56
N ALA A 47 11.76 23.18 -9.44
CA ALA A 47 12.56 22.99 -10.65
C ALA A 47 12.03 23.77 -11.88
N CYS A 48 10.69 23.81 -12.06
CA CYS A 48 10.09 24.42 -13.25
C CYS A 48 9.11 25.57 -12.96
N GLY A 49 8.84 25.88 -11.68
CA GLY A 49 7.90 26.93 -11.28
C GLY A 49 6.41 26.57 -11.48
N GLY A 50 6.10 25.40 -12.02
CA GLY A 50 4.71 24.97 -12.27
C GLY A 50 3.90 24.90 -10.96
N VAL A 51 2.67 25.41 -11.00
CA VAL A 51 1.78 25.47 -9.82
C VAL A 51 0.81 24.28 -9.74
N GLU A 52 0.67 23.49 -10.79
CA GLU A 52 -0.15 22.29 -10.82
C GLU A 52 0.63 21.12 -10.20
N LEU A 53 0.58 21.00 -8.90
CA LEU A 53 1.20 19.90 -8.17
C LEU A 53 0.17 18.78 -8.01
N ILE A 54 0.38 17.66 -8.68
CA ILE A 54 -0.48 16.48 -8.59
C ILE A 54 0.11 15.50 -7.58
N ASN A 55 -0.67 15.19 -6.54
CA ASN A 55 -0.33 14.10 -5.63
C ASN A 55 -0.65 12.76 -6.32
N ARG A 56 0.38 12.01 -6.71
CA ARG A 56 0.25 10.66 -7.30
C ARG A 56 0.41 9.54 -6.28
N GLY A 57 0.45 9.86 -4.98
CA GLY A 57 0.55 8.83 -3.94
C GLY A 57 -0.73 8.02 -3.81
N PHE A 58 -0.59 6.70 -3.77
CA PHE A 58 -1.65 5.78 -3.33
C PHE A 58 -1.63 5.72 -1.80
N GLY A 59 -1.97 6.82 -1.13
CA GLY A 59 -2.24 6.78 0.31
C GLY A 59 -3.53 6.00 0.57
N THR A 60 -3.58 5.27 1.68
CA THR A 60 -4.77 4.51 2.10
C THR A 60 -6.01 5.38 2.16
N GLU A 61 -5.88 6.65 2.51
CA GLU A 61 -6.94 7.65 2.57
C GLU A 61 -7.54 7.92 1.18
N LYS A 62 -6.71 8.10 0.16
CA LYS A 62 -7.19 8.29 -1.21
C LYS A 62 -7.88 7.04 -1.75
N ILE A 63 -7.31 5.86 -1.47
CA ILE A 63 -7.91 4.59 -1.88
C ILE A 63 -9.28 4.43 -1.20
N GLU A 64 -9.42 4.80 0.07
CA GLU A 64 -10.69 4.79 0.79
C GLU A 64 -11.73 5.69 0.10
N ASP A 65 -11.34 6.93 -0.25
CA ASP A 65 -12.21 7.87 -0.96
C ASP A 65 -12.65 7.29 -2.33
N ASP A 66 -11.70 6.78 -3.12
CA ASP A 66 -11.96 6.20 -4.45
C ASP A 66 -12.87 4.95 -4.36
N ILE A 67 -12.65 4.08 -3.38
CA ILE A 67 -13.47 2.88 -3.16
C ILE A 67 -14.91 3.26 -2.75
N LYS A 68 -15.08 4.26 -1.88
CA LYS A 68 -16.41 4.73 -1.50
C LYS A 68 -17.20 5.35 -2.66
N LEU A 69 -16.49 5.94 -3.64
CA LEU A 69 -17.14 6.42 -4.88
C LEU A 69 -17.57 5.28 -5.78
N ILE A 70 -16.77 4.22 -5.89
CA ILE A 70 -17.05 3.05 -6.75
C ILE A 70 -18.13 2.15 -6.12
N PHE A 71 -18.07 1.98 -4.81
CA PHE A 71 -18.97 1.11 -4.03
C PHE A 71 -19.65 1.90 -2.90
N PRO A 72 -20.63 2.77 -3.22
CA PRO A 72 -21.23 3.68 -2.24
C PRO A 72 -21.97 2.96 -1.10
N ASP A 73 -22.47 1.74 -1.35
CA ASP A 73 -23.19 0.96 -0.35
C ASP A 73 -22.27 0.07 0.51
N ALA A 74 -20.97 -0.01 0.18
CA ALA A 74 -20.03 -0.83 0.93
C ALA A 74 -19.54 -0.13 2.19
N ARG A 75 -19.48 -0.89 3.27
CA ARG A 75 -18.88 -0.44 4.54
C ARG A 75 -17.38 -0.60 4.45
N VAL A 76 -16.67 0.51 4.28
CA VAL A 76 -15.22 0.56 4.10
C VAL A 76 -14.55 0.95 5.41
N ALA A 77 -13.52 0.22 5.81
CA ALA A 77 -12.64 0.58 6.92
C ALA A 77 -11.18 0.66 6.45
N ARG A 78 -10.42 1.52 7.12
CA ARG A 78 -9.00 1.72 6.87
C ARG A 78 -8.17 1.28 8.06
N MET A 79 -7.08 0.55 7.80
CA MET A 79 -6.12 0.09 8.79
C MET A 79 -4.71 0.55 8.40
N ASP A 80 -4.28 1.65 8.97
CA ASP A 80 -2.95 2.22 8.83
C ASP A 80 -2.48 2.83 10.16
N LEU A 81 -1.30 3.46 10.17
CA LEU A 81 -0.73 4.07 11.37
C LEU A 81 -1.61 5.17 11.96
N ASP A 82 -2.38 5.88 11.11
CA ASP A 82 -3.23 6.98 11.57
C ASP A 82 -4.51 6.46 12.24
N THR A 83 -5.11 5.40 11.71
CA THR A 83 -6.33 4.80 12.23
C THR A 83 -6.10 3.83 13.38
N THR A 84 -4.87 3.33 13.54
CA THR A 84 -4.49 2.30 14.54
C THR A 84 -3.53 2.82 15.61
N ARG A 85 -3.58 4.10 15.95
CA ARG A 85 -2.71 4.72 16.96
C ARG A 85 -2.86 4.11 18.34
N THR A 86 -4.01 3.54 18.66
CA THR A 86 -4.27 2.86 19.92
C THR A 86 -4.54 1.38 19.67
N ARG A 87 -4.16 0.53 20.63
CA ARG A 87 -4.43 -0.90 20.59
C ARG A 87 -5.94 -1.19 20.45
N THR A 88 -6.76 -0.45 21.17
CA THR A 88 -8.22 -0.59 21.12
C THR A 88 -8.80 -0.29 19.72
N ALA A 89 -8.29 0.76 19.06
CA ALA A 89 -8.72 1.08 17.68
C ALA A 89 -8.33 -0.03 16.69
N TYR A 90 -7.12 -0.58 16.81
CA TYR A 90 -6.66 -1.71 16.03
C TYR A 90 -7.54 -2.95 16.22
N GLU A 91 -7.77 -3.37 17.48
CA GLU A 91 -8.60 -4.54 17.83
C GLU A 91 -10.04 -4.38 17.34
N ARG A 92 -10.60 -3.16 17.43
CA ARG A 92 -11.95 -2.87 16.94
C ARG A 92 -12.09 -3.02 15.43
N ILE A 93 -11.15 -2.50 14.65
CA ILE A 93 -11.18 -2.61 13.18
C ILE A 93 -11.15 -4.09 12.76
N ILE A 94 -10.33 -4.89 13.43
CA ILE A 94 -10.24 -6.34 13.16
C ILE A 94 -11.58 -7.02 13.50
N ALA A 95 -12.10 -6.82 14.70
CA ALA A 95 -13.35 -7.42 15.13
C ALA A 95 -14.53 -7.04 14.21
N ASP A 96 -14.63 -5.77 13.82
CA ASP A 96 -15.69 -5.31 12.92
C ASP A 96 -15.57 -5.94 11.52
N PHE A 97 -14.36 -6.23 11.05
CA PHE A 97 -14.16 -6.94 9.79
C PHE A 97 -14.46 -8.45 9.91
N GLU A 98 -14.04 -9.10 10.99
CA GLU A 98 -14.34 -10.50 11.28
C GLU A 98 -15.83 -10.76 11.46
N ASP A 99 -16.53 -9.86 12.15
CA ASP A 99 -17.98 -9.90 12.35
C ASP A 99 -18.79 -9.60 11.09
N GLY A 100 -18.13 -9.16 10.00
CA GLY A 100 -18.80 -8.78 8.77
C GLY A 100 -19.53 -7.43 8.86
N LYS A 101 -19.16 -6.57 9.81
CA LYS A 101 -19.63 -5.18 9.91
C LYS A 101 -18.91 -4.26 8.92
N THR A 102 -17.76 -4.70 8.39
CA THR A 102 -16.96 -4.05 7.36
C THR A 102 -16.90 -4.97 6.14
N ASP A 103 -17.16 -4.43 4.96
CA ASP A 103 -17.15 -5.18 3.70
C ASP A 103 -15.80 -5.11 3.01
N ILE A 104 -15.13 -3.96 3.10
CA ILE A 104 -13.83 -3.71 2.46
C ILE A 104 -12.87 -3.15 3.49
N LEU A 105 -11.76 -3.85 3.71
CA LEU A 105 -10.67 -3.40 4.56
C LEU A 105 -9.49 -2.93 3.69
N ILE A 106 -9.13 -1.66 3.85
CA ILE A 106 -8.00 -1.05 3.14
C ILE A 106 -6.84 -0.91 4.13
N GLY A 107 -5.65 -1.33 3.74
CA GLY A 107 -4.52 -1.19 4.63
C GLY A 107 -3.17 -1.30 3.96
N THR A 108 -2.14 -1.08 4.75
CA THR A 108 -0.74 -1.27 4.39
C THR A 108 -0.29 -2.68 4.80
N GLN A 109 1.01 -2.89 4.95
CA GLN A 109 1.58 -4.16 5.43
C GLN A 109 1.01 -4.62 6.79
N MET A 110 0.35 -3.75 7.56
CA MET A 110 -0.29 -4.12 8.82
C MET A 110 -1.41 -5.15 8.64
N VAL A 111 -2.15 -5.08 7.53
CA VAL A 111 -3.24 -6.03 7.21
C VAL A 111 -2.69 -7.41 6.85
N SER A 112 -1.45 -7.50 6.41
CA SER A 112 -0.83 -8.77 6.01
C SER A 112 -0.24 -9.56 7.17
N LYS A 113 0.11 -8.91 8.29
CA LYS A 113 0.84 -9.54 9.39
C LYS A 113 -0.10 -10.03 10.49
N GLY A 114 -0.04 -11.33 10.78
CA GLY A 114 -0.64 -11.92 11.99
C GLY A 114 -2.17 -11.97 12.04
N LEU A 115 -2.86 -11.48 11.04
CA LEU A 115 -4.32 -11.52 10.97
C LEU A 115 -4.79 -12.72 10.15
N ASP A 116 -5.79 -13.41 10.62
CA ASP A 116 -6.36 -14.59 9.98
C ASP A 116 -7.87 -14.40 9.75
N PHE A 117 -8.23 -13.97 8.55
CA PHE A 117 -9.62 -13.73 8.20
C PHE A 117 -10.21 -14.89 7.41
N ASP A 118 -11.24 -15.53 7.94
CA ASP A 118 -11.90 -16.70 7.33
C ASP A 118 -12.81 -16.36 6.14
N ARG A 119 -13.25 -15.10 6.01
CA ARG A 119 -14.30 -14.69 5.06
C ARG A 119 -13.81 -13.87 3.89
N VAL A 120 -12.53 -13.75 3.69
CA VAL A 120 -11.97 -12.95 2.59
C VAL A 120 -12.11 -13.69 1.27
N SER A 121 -12.94 -13.18 0.38
CA SER A 121 -13.16 -13.74 -0.95
C SER A 121 -12.22 -13.15 -2.00
N VAL A 122 -11.87 -11.86 -1.85
CA VAL A 122 -11.05 -11.13 -2.80
C VAL A 122 -9.95 -10.37 -2.07
N VAL A 123 -8.75 -10.44 -2.61
CA VAL A 123 -7.60 -9.66 -2.16
C VAL A 123 -7.06 -8.83 -3.31
N GLY A 124 -6.96 -7.52 -3.13
CA GLY A 124 -6.34 -6.59 -4.07
C GLY A 124 -4.97 -6.14 -3.59
N ILE A 125 -3.95 -6.33 -4.41
CA ILE A 125 -2.60 -5.81 -4.18
C ILE A 125 -2.39 -4.65 -5.15
N LEU A 126 -2.42 -3.43 -4.62
CA LEU A 126 -2.28 -2.22 -5.41
C LEU A 126 -0.82 -1.79 -5.50
N ASN A 127 -0.40 -1.39 -6.71
CA ASN A 127 0.93 -0.84 -6.97
C ASN A 127 2.08 -1.77 -6.51
N ALA A 128 2.07 -3.03 -6.97
CA ALA A 128 3.11 -4.00 -6.66
C ALA A 128 4.51 -3.52 -7.06
N ASP A 129 4.59 -2.66 -8.10
CA ASP A 129 5.84 -2.06 -8.56
C ASP A 129 6.57 -1.29 -7.47
N SER A 130 5.86 -0.65 -6.54
CA SER A 130 6.48 0.09 -5.44
C SER A 130 7.27 -0.81 -4.47
N MET A 131 6.85 -2.05 -4.32
CA MET A 131 7.56 -3.04 -3.50
C MET A 131 8.80 -3.57 -4.21
N MET A 132 8.73 -3.76 -5.53
CA MET A 132 9.81 -4.28 -6.36
C MET A 132 10.92 -3.24 -6.60
N ASN A 133 10.53 -1.97 -6.74
CA ASN A 133 11.46 -0.86 -7.03
C ASN A 133 12.05 -0.22 -5.76
N TYR A 134 11.92 -0.85 -4.62
CA TYR A 134 12.56 -0.36 -3.40
C TYR A 134 14.10 -0.51 -3.51
N PRO A 135 14.90 0.50 -3.16
CA PRO A 135 16.36 0.47 -3.29
C PRO A 135 17.01 -0.42 -2.20
N ASP A 136 16.79 -1.73 -2.30
CA ASP A 136 17.33 -2.75 -1.43
C ASP A 136 17.64 -3.99 -2.28
N PHE A 137 18.79 -4.62 -2.08
CA PHE A 137 19.16 -5.83 -2.82
C PHE A 137 18.19 -7.01 -2.61
N ARG A 138 17.41 -7.00 -1.51
CA ARG A 138 16.35 -7.97 -1.23
C ARG A 138 14.96 -7.51 -1.63
N SER A 139 14.83 -6.50 -2.47
CA SER A 139 13.52 -5.93 -2.81
C SER A 139 12.60 -6.98 -3.44
N TYR A 140 13.11 -7.80 -4.34
CA TYR A 140 12.34 -8.87 -4.99
C TYR A 140 11.91 -9.97 -4.02
N GLU A 141 12.79 -10.41 -3.14
CA GLU A 141 12.47 -11.40 -2.11
C GLU A 141 11.38 -10.90 -1.17
N ARG A 142 11.53 -9.66 -0.66
CA ARG A 142 10.53 -9.03 0.21
C ARG A 142 9.19 -8.81 -0.50
N ALA A 143 9.22 -8.38 -1.77
CA ALA A 143 8.03 -8.21 -2.56
C ALA A 143 7.29 -9.55 -2.76
N PHE A 144 8.02 -10.62 -3.08
CA PHE A 144 7.45 -11.97 -3.17
C PHE A 144 6.80 -12.39 -1.86
N GLN A 145 7.52 -12.29 -0.75
CA GLN A 145 7.03 -12.70 0.57
C GLN A 145 5.75 -11.94 0.97
N LEU A 146 5.73 -10.62 0.76
CA LEU A 146 4.54 -9.80 1.06
C LEU A 146 3.36 -10.17 0.17
N MET A 147 3.58 -10.29 -1.14
CA MET A 147 2.52 -10.66 -2.09
C MET A 147 1.96 -12.05 -1.81
N ALA A 148 2.83 -13.03 -1.57
CA ALA A 148 2.43 -14.39 -1.22
C ALA A 148 1.68 -14.44 0.12
N GLN A 149 2.13 -13.70 1.14
CA GLN A 149 1.47 -13.62 2.43
C GLN A 149 0.06 -13.03 2.33
N VAL A 150 -0.11 -11.97 1.56
CA VAL A 150 -1.42 -11.32 1.34
C VAL A 150 -2.30 -12.21 0.48
N ALA A 151 -1.77 -12.80 -0.58
CA ALA A 151 -2.50 -13.73 -1.45
C ALA A 151 -3.05 -14.94 -0.67
N GLY A 152 -2.28 -15.47 0.27
CA GLY A 152 -2.71 -16.56 1.16
C GLY A 152 -3.87 -16.22 2.10
N ARG A 153 -4.38 -14.98 2.09
CA ARG A 153 -5.58 -14.58 2.84
C ARG A 153 -6.88 -14.81 2.08
N ALA A 154 -6.82 -14.89 0.75
CA ALA A 154 -8.00 -15.15 -0.07
C ALA A 154 -8.38 -16.64 -0.06
N GLY A 155 -9.68 -16.93 0.05
CA GLY A 155 -10.21 -18.26 -0.24
C GLY A 155 -9.97 -19.32 0.82
N ARG A 156 -10.18 -19.02 2.08
CA ARG A 156 -10.13 -20.03 3.16
C ARG A 156 -11.44 -20.81 3.30
N LYS A 157 -11.38 -21.95 4.00
CA LYS A 157 -12.54 -22.84 4.30
C LYS A 157 -13.31 -23.28 3.04
N ASN A 158 -12.62 -23.92 2.09
CA ASN A 158 -13.21 -24.55 0.89
C ASN A 158 -13.87 -23.57 -0.11
N LYS A 159 -13.54 -22.28 -0.05
CA LYS A 159 -13.93 -21.32 -1.09
C LYS A 159 -12.69 -20.89 -1.87
N GLN A 160 -12.79 -20.94 -3.20
CA GLN A 160 -11.76 -20.39 -4.06
C GLN A 160 -11.73 -18.86 -3.91
N GLY A 161 -10.58 -18.32 -3.50
CA GLY A 161 -10.38 -16.88 -3.41
C GLY A 161 -9.82 -16.31 -4.70
N LEU A 162 -10.10 -15.04 -4.93
CA LEU A 162 -9.53 -14.26 -6.04
C LEU A 162 -8.45 -13.33 -5.51
N VAL A 163 -7.28 -13.34 -6.13
CA VAL A 163 -6.22 -12.36 -5.87
C VAL A 163 -6.01 -11.54 -7.13
N VAL A 164 -6.13 -10.23 -7.00
CA VAL A 164 -5.89 -9.26 -8.09
C VAL A 164 -4.63 -8.48 -7.76
N LEU A 165 -3.63 -8.59 -8.63
CA LEU A 165 -2.36 -7.90 -8.49
C LEU A 165 -2.25 -6.82 -9.55
N GLN A 166 -2.13 -5.57 -9.12
CA GLN A 166 -1.94 -4.43 -10.01
C GLN A 166 -0.45 -4.13 -10.18
N THR A 167 0.03 -4.21 -11.42
CA THR A 167 1.41 -3.90 -11.79
C THR A 167 1.48 -3.29 -13.19
N LYS A 168 2.51 -2.49 -13.46
CA LYS A 168 2.84 -1.98 -14.79
C LYS A 168 3.69 -2.96 -15.59
N SER A 169 4.24 -3.98 -14.93
CA SER A 169 5.18 -4.93 -15.51
C SER A 169 4.73 -6.36 -15.26
N PRO A 170 3.57 -6.79 -15.86
CA PRO A 170 3.00 -8.12 -15.62
C PRO A 170 3.91 -9.26 -16.09
N ASP A 171 4.78 -9.01 -17.07
CA ASP A 171 5.69 -9.99 -17.65
C ASP A 171 6.99 -10.20 -16.84
N LEU A 172 7.16 -9.49 -15.72
CA LEU A 172 8.31 -9.71 -14.86
C LEU A 172 8.33 -11.15 -14.32
N PRO A 173 9.47 -11.85 -14.38
CA PRO A 173 9.59 -13.24 -13.87
C PRO A 173 9.15 -13.39 -12.43
N LEU A 174 9.33 -12.35 -11.61
CA LEU A 174 8.86 -12.34 -10.23
C LEU A 174 7.34 -12.48 -10.13
N ILE A 175 6.58 -11.82 -11.00
CA ILE A 175 5.10 -11.90 -10.99
C ILE A 175 4.64 -13.32 -11.29
N ALA A 176 5.22 -13.96 -12.31
CA ALA A 176 4.92 -15.35 -12.62
C ALA A 176 5.19 -16.28 -11.43
N LYS A 177 6.31 -16.07 -10.72
CA LYS A 177 6.66 -16.84 -9.51
C LYS A 177 5.70 -16.59 -8.34
N VAL A 178 5.23 -15.36 -8.16
CA VAL A 178 4.20 -15.04 -7.16
C VAL A 178 2.89 -15.74 -7.49
N VAL A 179 2.46 -15.70 -8.75
CA VAL A 179 1.22 -16.38 -9.20
C VAL A 179 1.30 -17.89 -9.00
N SER A 180 2.45 -18.50 -9.27
CA SER A 180 2.68 -19.95 -9.08
C SER A 180 3.08 -20.32 -7.65
N ASN A 181 3.27 -19.34 -6.76
CA ASN A 181 3.80 -19.52 -5.40
C ASN A 181 5.16 -20.26 -5.37
N ASP A 182 6.01 -20.01 -6.38
CA ASP A 182 7.31 -20.66 -6.55
C ASP A 182 8.45 -19.88 -5.87
N TYR A 183 8.56 -20.05 -4.55
CA TYR A 183 9.66 -19.44 -3.78
C TYR A 183 11.01 -20.10 -4.09
N GLY A 184 11.01 -21.42 -4.31
CA GLY A 184 12.25 -22.16 -4.64
C GLY A 184 12.89 -21.68 -5.92
N GLY A 185 12.09 -21.50 -6.98
CA GLY A 185 12.54 -20.94 -8.25
C GLY A 185 13.00 -19.49 -8.14
N LEU A 186 12.42 -18.69 -7.24
CA LEU A 186 12.90 -17.34 -6.98
C LEU A 186 14.31 -17.36 -6.39
N PHE A 187 14.54 -18.18 -5.37
CA PHE A 187 15.84 -18.28 -4.69
C PHE A 187 16.96 -18.74 -5.62
N GLN A 188 16.67 -19.68 -6.54
CA GLN A 188 17.66 -20.15 -7.51
C GLN A 188 17.99 -19.13 -8.62
N SER A 189 17.15 -18.13 -8.83
CA SER A 189 17.31 -17.13 -9.89
C SER A 189 17.95 -15.81 -9.43
N GLN A 190 18.29 -15.68 -8.16
CA GLN A 190 19.04 -14.56 -7.57
C GLN A 190 20.53 -14.91 -7.44
#